data_e1f8e8ab1ebbcc584637e1e1450a5d83
#
_entry.id   e1f8e8ab1ebbcc584637e1e1450a5d83
#
_cell.length_a   1.000
_cell.length_b   1.000
_cell.length_c   1.000
_cell.angle_alpha   90.00
_cell.angle_beta   90.00
_cell.angle_gamma   90.00
#
_symmetry.space_group_name_H-M   'P 1'
#
loop_
_entity.id
_entity.type
_entity.pdbx_description
1 polymer ?
#
loop_
_entity_poly.entity_id
_entity_poly.type
_entity_poly.pdbx_seq_one_letter_code
_entity_poly.pdbx_strand_id
1 'polypeptide(L)'
;MNKWLPCLLGLLTPTVQAAETRPPFSRIVMFGDSLSDTGKMYGKMRGYLPSSPPYYQGRFSNGPVWLERLTQPFPGLKIVNEAEGGATAVAYNKISWNPKYQVINNLDYEITQFLEKDSFKEDDLVILWVGANDYLAYGWNTELDAKRVRDVISDSANRMVLHGAKQILLFNLPDLGQNPSARSQKVVEAASHVSRYHNELLLNLARQLAPTGMVKLFEIDKQFAEMLRDPQNFGLSDTENACYDGGYVWKPFSSRSASTDSQLAPFNAQERLAIAGNPLLAQAVASPMTRRSASELNCEGKMFWDQVHPTTAVHAALSERAATFIENQYEFLAH
;
A
#
# COMPACT_ATOMS: atom_id res chain seq x y z
N MET A 1 -42.53 -3.49 70.72
CA MET A 1 -42.12 -4.24 69.50
C MET A 1 -41.64 -3.22 68.46
N ASN A 2 -40.31 -2.93 68.49
CA ASN A 2 -39.70 -1.96 67.57
C ASN A 2 -39.08 -2.73 66.39
N LYS A 3 -39.60 -2.45 65.19
CA LYS A 3 -39.03 -2.98 63.93
C LYS A 3 -38.03 -1.93 63.38
N TRP A 4 -36.79 -2.32 63.38
CA TRP A 4 -35.71 -1.59 62.69
C TRP A 4 -35.73 -1.98 61.22
N LEU A 5 -35.85 -1.00 60.31
CA LEU A 5 -35.58 -1.11 58.85
C LEU A 5 -34.12 -0.80 58.62
N PRO A 6 -33.34 -1.62 57.88
CA PRO A 6 -32.02 -1.25 57.45
C PRO A 6 -32.11 -0.38 56.21
N CYS A 7 -31.52 0.81 56.28
CA CYS A 7 -31.29 1.70 55.15
C CYS A 7 -30.17 1.11 54.27
N LEU A 8 -30.47 0.63 53.10
CA LEU A 8 -29.47 0.27 52.08
C LEU A 8 -28.98 1.59 51.41
N LEU A 9 -27.82 2.07 51.84
CA LEU A 9 -27.06 3.04 51.04
C LEU A 9 -26.45 2.35 49.82
N GLY A 10 -27.06 2.54 48.67
CA GLY A 10 -26.47 2.18 47.38
C GLY A 10 -25.28 3.08 47.07
N LEU A 11 -24.07 2.51 47.14
CA LEU A 11 -22.86 3.16 46.63
C LEU A 11 -22.95 3.28 45.08
N LEU A 12 -23.36 4.42 44.58
CA LEU A 12 -23.20 4.77 43.18
C LEU A 12 -21.70 5.01 42.92
N THR A 13 -21.00 4.02 42.42
CA THR A 13 -19.66 4.21 41.86
C THR A 13 -19.81 4.98 40.56
N PRO A 14 -19.17 6.16 40.42
CA PRO A 14 -19.16 6.83 39.14
C PRO A 14 -18.38 5.99 38.15
N THR A 15 -19.04 5.49 37.12
CA THR A 15 -18.38 4.96 35.94
C THR A 15 -17.64 6.12 35.27
N VAL A 16 -16.33 6.16 35.49
CA VAL A 16 -15.45 7.02 34.67
C VAL A 16 -15.49 6.48 33.26
N GLN A 17 -16.32 7.09 32.44
CA GLN A 17 -16.34 6.83 31.00
C GLN A 17 -15.01 7.39 30.47
N ALA A 18 -14.13 6.50 29.99
CA ALA A 18 -12.90 6.95 29.34
C ALA A 18 -13.31 7.92 28.22
N ALA A 19 -12.75 9.12 28.25
CA ALA A 19 -12.97 10.10 27.20
C ALA A 19 -12.53 9.44 25.86
N GLU A 20 -13.44 9.35 24.90
CA GLU A 20 -13.09 8.90 23.55
C GLU A 20 -12.11 9.91 22.97
N THR A 21 -10.87 9.52 22.81
CA THR A 21 -9.86 10.32 22.11
C THR A 21 -10.08 10.24 20.61
N ARG A 22 -10.13 11.37 19.92
CA ARG A 22 -10.21 11.41 18.46
C ARG A 22 -8.87 11.80 17.86
N PRO A 23 -8.46 11.19 16.74
CA PRO A 23 -7.26 11.64 16.05
C PRO A 23 -7.40 13.10 15.61
N PRO A 24 -6.29 13.85 15.49
CA PRO A 24 -6.31 15.24 15.05
C PRO A 24 -6.65 15.40 13.56
N PHE A 25 -7.10 14.34 12.94
CA PHE A 25 -7.55 14.29 11.54
C PHE A 25 -8.87 13.51 11.46
N SER A 26 -9.74 13.95 10.57
CA SER A 26 -11.04 13.31 10.31
C SER A 26 -11.02 12.39 9.10
N ARG A 27 -9.98 12.53 8.27
CA ARG A 27 -9.88 11.83 6.98
C ARG A 27 -8.43 11.45 6.67
N ILE A 28 -8.25 10.24 6.12
CA ILE A 28 -7.02 9.84 5.45
C ILE A 28 -7.22 10.00 3.94
N VAL A 29 -6.24 10.62 3.28
CA VAL A 29 -6.12 10.64 1.82
C VAL A 29 -4.89 9.83 1.44
N MET A 30 -5.10 8.67 0.81
CA MET A 30 -4.05 7.71 0.49
C MET A 30 -3.66 7.75 -0.98
N PHE A 31 -2.37 7.90 -1.26
CA PHE A 31 -1.76 7.75 -2.57
C PHE A 31 -0.73 6.63 -2.55
N GLY A 32 -0.75 5.74 -3.54
CA GLY A 32 0.16 4.62 -3.55
C GLY A 32 -0.17 3.53 -4.57
N ASP A 33 0.33 2.35 -4.31
CA ASP A 33 0.30 1.23 -5.24
C ASP A 33 -0.58 0.06 -4.76
N SER A 34 -0.29 -1.14 -5.28
CA SER A 34 -1.01 -2.39 -4.99
C SER A 34 -1.09 -2.76 -3.51
N LEU A 35 -0.15 -2.29 -2.68
CA LEU A 35 -0.16 -2.55 -1.24
C LEU A 35 -1.30 -1.84 -0.52
N SER A 36 -1.87 -0.80 -1.14
CA SER A 36 -2.95 0.01 -0.58
C SER A 36 -4.20 0.05 -1.47
N ASP A 37 -4.15 -0.54 -2.68
CA ASP A 37 -5.29 -0.60 -3.60
C ASP A 37 -6.44 -1.44 -3.01
N THR A 38 -7.62 -0.86 -2.94
CA THR A 38 -8.85 -1.51 -2.43
C THR A 38 -9.82 -1.91 -3.54
N GLY A 39 -9.29 -2.13 -4.76
CA GLY A 39 -10.04 -2.58 -5.93
C GLY A 39 -10.16 -1.54 -7.05
N LYS A 40 -9.36 -0.47 -7.02
CA LYS A 40 -9.36 0.58 -8.04
C LYS A 40 -8.86 0.04 -9.38
N MET A 41 -7.72 -0.65 -9.37
CA MET A 41 -7.20 -1.35 -10.56
C MET A 41 -8.18 -2.41 -11.06
N TYR A 42 -8.80 -3.19 -10.16
CA TYR A 42 -9.78 -4.21 -10.51
C TYR A 42 -10.97 -3.61 -11.26
N GLY A 43 -11.52 -2.50 -10.77
CA GLY A 43 -12.59 -1.78 -11.44
C GLY A 43 -12.18 -1.22 -12.80
N LYS A 44 -11.01 -0.56 -12.85
CA LYS A 44 -10.43 0.00 -14.08
C LYS A 44 -10.18 -1.07 -15.14
N MET A 45 -9.70 -2.23 -14.73
CA MET A 45 -9.43 -3.37 -15.60
C MET A 45 -10.64 -4.31 -15.77
N ARG A 46 -11.85 -3.85 -15.45
CA ARG A 46 -13.13 -4.55 -15.68
C ARG A 46 -13.15 -5.96 -15.06
N GLY A 47 -12.50 -6.13 -13.90
CA GLY A 47 -12.44 -7.41 -13.21
C GLY A 47 -11.30 -8.34 -13.63
N TYR A 48 -10.48 -7.95 -14.59
CA TYR A 48 -9.38 -8.79 -15.08
C TYR A 48 -8.11 -8.70 -14.23
N LEU A 49 -7.91 -7.60 -13.47
CA LEU A 49 -6.67 -7.37 -12.77
C LEU A 49 -6.86 -6.68 -11.41
N PRO A 50 -6.44 -7.28 -10.31
CA PRO A 50 -6.04 -8.68 -10.17
C PRO A 50 -7.22 -9.61 -10.36
N SER A 51 -7.00 -10.78 -10.95
CA SER A 51 -8.03 -11.79 -11.14
C SER A 51 -8.64 -12.21 -9.78
N SER A 52 -9.91 -11.99 -9.58
CA SER A 52 -10.61 -12.30 -8.33
C SER A 52 -11.77 -13.27 -8.57
N PRO A 53 -11.67 -14.56 -8.14
CA PRO A 53 -10.55 -15.18 -7.42
C PRO A 53 -9.32 -15.41 -8.32
N PRO A 54 -8.13 -15.75 -7.77
CA PRO A 54 -7.85 -16.11 -6.37
C PRO A 54 -7.56 -14.90 -5.47
N TYR A 55 -7.33 -13.71 -6.03
CA TYR A 55 -7.17 -12.50 -5.24
C TYR A 55 -8.49 -12.11 -4.56
N TYR A 56 -8.39 -11.46 -3.41
CA TYR A 56 -9.55 -11.08 -2.63
C TYR A 56 -10.19 -9.79 -3.17
N GLN A 57 -11.35 -9.91 -3.82
CA GLN A 57 -12.20 -8.77 -4.21
C GLN A 57 -11.42 -7.58 -4.83
N GLY A 58 -10.49 -7.87 -5.71
CA GLY A 58 -9.68 -6.86 -6.39
C GLY A 58 -8.49 -6.31 -5.61
N ARG A 59 -8.21 -6.82 -4.40
CA ARG A 59 -6.99 -6.49 -3.64
C ARG A 59 -5.85 -7.36 -4.13
N PHE A 60 -4.62 -6.84 -4.07
CA PHE A 60 -3.42 -7.60 -4.40
C PHE A 60 -2.96 -8.45 -3.21
N SER A 61 -3.89 -9.17 -2.61
CA SER A 61 -3.68 -10.05 -1.46
C SER A 61 -4.79 -11.09 -1.39
N ASN A 62 -4.71 -12.01 -0.41
CA ASN A 62 -5.75 -13.01 -0.11
C ASN A 62 -6.83 -12.53 0.87
N GLY A 63 -6.87 -11.24 1.19
CA GLY A 63 -7.84 -10.63 2.08
C GLY A 63 -7.73 -9.10 2.08
N PRO A 64 -8.38 -8.41 3.04
CA PRO A 64 -8.29 -6.96 3.17
C PRO A 64 -6.85 -6.49 3.36
N VAL A 65 -6.52 -5.33 2.76
CA VAL A 65 -5.22 -4.67 2.92
C VAL A 65 -5.17 -3.84 4.20
N TRP A 66 -3.97 -3.42 4.59
CA TRP A 66 -3.70 -2.71 5.85
C TRP A 66 -4.56 -1.44 6.04
N LEU A 67 -4.78 -0.68 4.96
CA LEU A 67 -5.52 0.58 4.98
C LEU A 67 -6.99 0.38 5.41
N GLU A 68 -7.62 -0.70 4.95
CA GLU A 68 -9.00 -1.02 5.29
C GLU A 68 -9.19 -1.34 6.79
N ARG A 69 -8.13 -1.81 7.43
CA ARG A 69 -8.13 -2.19 8.85
C ARG A 69 -7.87 -1.01 9.78
N LEU A 70 -7.34 0.11 9.27
CA LEU A 70 -7.11 1.32 10.06
C LEU A 70 -8.40 1.96 10.60
N THR A 71 -9.55 1.67 10.00
CA THR A 71 -10.83 2.15 10.51
C THR A 71 -11.26 1.49 11.83
N GLN A 72 -10.69 0.33 12.16
CA GLN A 72 -11.03 -0.38 13.40
C GLN A 72 -10.54 0.37 14.66
N PRO A 73 -9.24 0.77 14.75
CA PRO A 73 -8.76 1.56 15.88
C PRO A 73 -9.25 3.02 15.87
N PHE A 74 -9.71 3.52 14.70
CA PHE A 74 -10.17 4.91 14.54
C PHE A 74 -11.62 4.98 14.03
N PRO A 75 -12.62 4.71 14.90
CA PRO A 75 -14.02 4.74 14.50
C PRO A 75 -14.44 6.10 13.92
N GLY A 76 -15.14 6.07 12.79
CA GLY A 76 -15.59 7.30 12.11
C GLY A 76 -14.56 7.94 11.18
N LEU A 77 -13.31 7.43 11.13
CA LEU A 77 -12.30 7.87 10.19
C LEU A 77 -12.74 7.60 8.75
N LYS A 78 -12.70 8.63 7.92
CA LYS A 78 -12.97 8.51 6.48
C LYS A 78 -11.67 8.22 5.72
N ILE A 79 -11.75 7.35 4.74
CA ILE A 79 -10.62 7.05 3.85
C ILE A 79 -10.99 7.44 2.42
N VAL A 80 -10.20 8.33 1.83
CA VAL A 80 -10.19 8.60 0.39
C VAL A 80 -8.96 7.91 -0.17
N ASN A 81 -9.17 6.85 -0.95
CA ASN A 81 -8.08 6.02 -1.45
C ASN A 81 -7.89 6.23 -2.95
N GLU A 82 -6.77 6.88 -3.31
CA GLU A 82 -6.35 7.08 -4.70
C GLU A 82 -5.30 6.05 -5.14
N ALA A 83 -4.80 5.20 -4.24
CA ALA A 83 -3.82 4.16 -4.55
C ALA A 83 -4.34 3.18 -5.60
N GLU A 84 -3.50 2.85 -6.57
CA GLU A 84 -3.84 1.95 -7.68
C GLU A 84 -2.74 0.92 -7.94
N GLY A 85 -3.10 -0.33 -8.14
CA GLY A 85 -2.17 -1.41 -8.43
C GLY A 85 -1.20 -1.08 -9.56
N GLY A 86 0.09 -1.29 -9.32
CA GLY A 86 1.15 -1.02 -10.28
C GLY A 86 1.61 0.43 -10.35
N ALA A 87 0.99 1.35 -9.62
CA ALA A 87 1.37 2.76 -9.64
C ALA A 87 2.84 2.97 -9.28
N THR A 88 3.48 3.90 -9.98
CA THR A 88 4.88 4.30 -9.83
C THR A 88 4.98 5.71 -9.26
N ALA A 89 6.10 6.07 -8.65
CA ALA A 89 6.37 7.46 -8.32
C ALA A 89 6.59 8.26 -9.63
N VAL A 90 7.48 7.77 -10.49
CA VAL A 90 7.86 8.45 -11.73
C VAL A 90 6.90 8.11 -12.86
N ALA A 91 6.59 9.08 -13.69
CA ALA A 91 5.81 8.85 -14.91
C ALA A 91 6.66 8.16 -15.98
N TYR A 92 6.38 6.88 -16.23
CA TYR A 92 6.94 6.10 -17.34
C TYR A 92 5.93 6.07 -18.49
N ASN A 93 6.42 6.13 -19.72
CA ASN A 93 5.61 5.95 -20.93
C ASN A 93 4.31 6.78 -20.97
N LYS A 94 4.41 8.03 -21.32
CA LYS A 94 3.27 8.80 -21.82
C LYS A 94 2.87 8.26 -23.20
N ILE A 95 2.27 7.05 -23.24
CA ILE A 95 1.77 6.45 -24.48
C ILE A 95 0.62 7.26 -25.05
N SER A 96 -0.06 8.03 -24.22
CA SER A 96 -1.11 8.94 -24.65
C SER A 96 -1.13 10.20 -23.78
N TRP A 97 -1.26 11.37 -24.41
CA TRP A 97 -1.54 12.62 -23.73
C TRP A 97 -2.96 12.68 -23.14
N ASN A 98 -3.80 11.68 -23.46
CA ASN A 98 -5.16 11.60 -22.93
C ASN A 98 -5.18 10.75 -21.66
N PRO A 99 -5.51 11.32 -20.48
CA PRO A 99 -5.55 10.62 -19.19
C PRO A 99 -6.41 9.36 -19.20
N LYS A 100 -7.45 9.30 -20.03
CA LYS A 100 -8.34 8.13 -20.15
C LYS A 100 -7.64 6.84 -20.60
N TYR A 101 -6.44 6.95 -21.16
CA TYR A 101 -5.69 5.81 -21.70
C TYR A 101 -4.43 5.48 -20.90
N GLN A 102 -4.26 6.14 -19.76
CA GLN A 102 -3.20 5.78 -18.82
C GLN A 102 -3.65 4.54 -18.02
N VAL A 103 -3.18 3.36 -18.41
CA VAL A 103 -3.55 2.11 -17.74
C VAL A 103 -2.87 1.98 -16.39
N ILE A 104 -1.62 2.43 -16.29
CA ILE A 104 -0.89 2.50 -15.01
C ILE A 104 -0.80 3.95 -14.57
N ASN A 105 -1.22 4.19 -13.33
CA ASN A 105 -1.06 5.48 -12.69
C ASN A 105 0.38 5.73 -12.27
N ASN A 106 0.67 6.99 -12.04
CA ASN A 106 1.83 7.46 -11.30
C ASN A 106 1.37 8.49 -10.26
N LEU A 107 2.24 8.81 -9.32
CA LEU A 107 1.91 9.66 -8.20
C LEU A 107 1.35 11.03 -8.62
N ASP A 108 1.93 11.67 -9.64
CA ASP A 108 1.45 12.97 -10.14
C ASP A 108 0.02 12.87 -10.71
N TYR A 109 -0.28 11.77 -11.38
CA TYR A 109 -1.62 11.53 -11.93
C TYR A 109 -2.65 11.24 -10.84
N GLU A 110 -2.31 10.45 -9.82
CA GLU A 110 -3.20 10.20 -8.67
C GLU A 110 -3.56 11.50 -7.96
N ILE A 111 -2.56 12.34 -7.69
CA ILE A 111 -2.77 13.67 -7.08
C ILE A 111 -3.66 14.54 -7.98
N THR A 112 -3.42 14.54 -9.29
CA THR A 112 -4.23 15.31 -10.24
C THR A 112 -5.69 14.84 -10.23
N GLN A 113 -5.91 13.52 -10.28
CA GLN A 113 -7.26 12.96 -10.23
C GLN A 113 -8.00 13.28 -8.92
N PHE A 114 -7.27 13.30 -7.80
CA PHE A 114 -7.83 13.72 -6.52
C PHE A 114 -8.25 15.20 -6.57
N LEU A 115 -7.34 16.08 -7.00
CA LEU A 115 -7.57 17.53 -7.05
C LEU A 115 -8.66 17.96 -8.04
N GLU A 116 -8.95 17.14 -9.07
CA GLU A 116 -10.07 17.36 -9.97
C GLU A 116 -11.45 17.12 -9.33
N LYS A 117 -11.51 16.35 -8.26
CA LYS A 117 -12.75 15.91 -7.62
C LYS A 117 -12.92 16.43 -6.20
N ASP A 118 -11.82 16.71 -5.51
CA ASP A 118 -11.78 17.06 -4.09
C ASP A 118 -10.60 18.00 -3.80
N SER A 119 -10.42 18.40 -2.57
CA SER A 119 -9.32 19.23 -2.09
C SER A 119 -8.81 18.73 -0.76
N PHE A 120 -7.54 19.02 -0.46
CA PHE A 120 -6.99 18.76 0.87
C PHE A 120 -7.63 19.69 1.90
N LYS A 121 -7.95 19.13 3.07
CA LYS A 121 -8.47 19.83 4.23
C LYS A 121 -7.39 19.95 5.30
N GLU A 122 -7.55 20.91 6.20
CA GLU A 122 -6.58 21.14 7.28
C GLU A 122 -6.43 19.93 8.22
N ASP A 123 -7.51 19.17 8.37
CA ASP A 123 -7.61 17.97 9.22
C ASP A 123 -7.47 16.65 8.41
N ASP A 124 -6.84 16.70 7.23
CA ASP A 124 -6.46 15.49 6.48
C ASP A 124 -5.11 14.96 6.94
N LEU A 125 -5.01 13.65 7.12
CA LEU A 125 -3.73 12.94 7.09
C LEU A 125 -3.51 12.39 5.68
N VAL A 126 -2.56 12.95 4.96
CA VAL A 126 -2.18 12.45 3.63
C VAL A 126 -1.10 11.39 3.80
N ILE A 127 -1.33 10.20 3.26
CA ILE A 127 -0.35 9.11 3.30
C ILE A 127 0.18 8.84 1.90
N LEU A 128 1.51 8.72 1.77
CA LEU A 128 2.22 8.37 0.54
C LEU A 128 3.00 7.08 0.75
N TRP A 129 2.63 6.04 -0.01
CA TRP A 129 3.39 4.79 -0.06
C TRP A 129 3.52 4.32 -1.50
N VAL A 130 4.60 4.70 -2.16
CA VAL A 130 4.87 4.46 -3.58
C VAL A 130 6.37 4.38 -3.82
N GLY A 131 6.78 3.77 -4.92
CA GLY A 131 8.18 3.69 -5.36
C GLY A 131 8.65 2.27 -5.61
N ALA A 132 8.01 1.25 -5.03
CA ALA A 132 8.38 -0.15 -5.24
C ALA A 132 8.29 -0.56 -6.72
N ASN A 133 7.27 -0.13 -7.42
CA ASN A 133 7.05 -0.47 -8.83
C ASN A 133 8.06 0.18 -9.78
N ASP A 134 8.66 1.31 -9.40
CA ASP A 134 9.74 1.93 -10.16
C ASP A 134 10.93 0.96 -10.30
N TYR A 135 11.20 0.17 -9.26
CA TYR A 135 12.27 -0.83 -9.23
C TYR A 135 11.81 -2.19 -9.78
N LEU A 136 10.64 -2.66 -9.35
CA LEU A 136 10.13 -3.99 -9.71
C LEU A 136 9.65 -4.06 -11.16
N ALA A 137 8.94 -3.05 -11.66
CA ALA A 137 8.35 -3.09 -12.99
C ALA A 137 9.31 -2.64 -14.09
N TYR A 138 10.17 -1.68 -13.78
CA TYR A 138 11.04 -1.05 -14.78
C TYR A 138 12.52 -1.43 -14.63
N GLY A 139 12.85 -2.23 -13.60
CA GLY A 139 14.19 -2.76 -13.39
C GLY A 139 15.21 -1.67 -13.05
N TRP A 140 14.78 -0.57 -12.48
CA TRP A 140 15.64 0.53 -12.05
C TRP A 140 16.31 0.19 -10.74
N ASN A 141 17.60 -0.10 -10.79
CA ASN A 141 18.35 -0.63 -9.65
C ASN A 141 19.55 0.24 -9.27
N THR A 142 19.64 1.45 -9.84
CA THR A 142 20.77 2.34 -9.57
C THR A 142 20.42 3.37 -8.51
N GLU A 143 21.44 3.91 -7.86
CA GLU A 143 21.29 5.05 -6.95
C GLU A 143 20.71 6.29 -7.64
N LEU A 144 21.00 6.48 -8.94
CA LEU A 144 20.43 7.57 -9.72
C LEU A 144 18.92 7.42 -9.88
N ASP A 145 18.45 6.18 -10.11
CA ASP A 145 17.03 5.89 -10.17
C ASP A 145 16.34 6.17 -8.83
N ALA A 146 16.94 5.75 -7.73
CA ALA A 146 16.42 6.02 -6.39
C ALA A 146 16.37 7.53 -6.08
N LYS A 147 17.38 8.30 -6.48
CA LYS A 147 17.35 9.77 -6.36
C LYS A 147 16.19 10.37 -7.15
N ARG A 148 15.96 9.91 -8.38
CA ARG A 148 14.85 10.39 -9.22
C ARG A 148 13.48 10.06 -8.60
N VAL A 149 13.32 8.86 -8.05
CA VAL A 149 12.08 8.47 -7.35
C VAL A 149 11.86 9.36 -6.13
N ARG A 150 12.90 9.59 -5.31
CA ARG A 150 12.85 10.48 -4.15
C ARG A 150 12.50 11.92 -4.55
N ASP A 151 13.07 12.43 -5.64
CA ASP A 151 12.81 13.80 -6.11
C ASP A 151 11.33 13.96 -6.48
N VAL A 152 10.75 13.00 -7.19
CA VAL A 152 9.31 13.01 -7.51
C VAL A 152 8.46 12.94 -6.25
N ILE A 153 8.80 12.11 -5.27
CA ILE A 153 8.07 12.05 -3.98
C ILE A 153 8.15 13.40 -3.27
N SER A 154 9.33 14.03 -3.25
CA SER A 154 9.54 15.36 -2.66
C SER A 154 8.70 16.44 -3.35
N ASP A 155 8.72 16.48 -4.67
CA ASP A 155 7.96 17.45 -5.46
C ASP A 155 6.46 17.24 -5.28
N SER A 156 6.03 15.99 -5.20
CA SER A 156 4.63 15.64 -4.94
C SER A 156 4.18 16.08 -3.55
N ALA A 157 4.99 15.86 -2.52
CA ALA A 157 4.70 16.34 -1.17
C ALA A 157 4.59 17.87 -1.13
N ASN A 158 5.52 18.58 -1.79
CA ASN A 158 5.45 20.03 -1.93
C ASN A 158 4.18 20.48 -2.66
N ARG A 159 3.81 19.82 -3.76
CA ARG A 159 2.57 20.07 -4.48
C ARG A 159 1.34 19.91 -3.58
N MET A 160 1.28 18.85 -2.78
CA MET A 160 0.19 18.62 -1.82
C MET A 160 0.10 19.74 -0.77
N VAL A 161 1.24 20.18 -0.22
CA VAL A 161 1.30 21.30 0.73
C VAL A 161 0.78 22.61 0.07
N LEU A 162 1.19 22.89 -1.16
CA LEU A 162 0.71 24.06 -1.92
C LEU A 162 -0.81 24.01 -2.16
N HIS A 163 -1.39 22.81 -2.23
CA HIS A 163 -2.83 22.59 -2.36
C HIS A 163 -3.57 22.39 -1.03
N GLY A 164 -2.93 22.70 0.11
CA GLY A 164 -3.58 22.77 1.40
C GLY A 164 -3.32 21.63 2.36
N ALA A 165 -2.60 20.57 1.98
CA ALA A 165 -2.22 19.49 2.90
C ALA A 165 -1.37 20.03 4.05
N LYS A 166 -1.69 19.65 5.28
CA LYS A 166 -0.99 20.08 6.51
C LYS A 166 -0.23 18.95 7.18
N GLN A 167 -0.63 17.71 6.96
CA GLN A 167 -0.04 16.53 7.58
C GLN A 167 0.21 15.48 6.52
N ILE A 168 1.46 15.14 6.29
CA ILE A 168 1.90 14.13 5.31
C ILE A 168 2.69 13.05 6.04
N LEU A 169 2.29 11.81 5.88
CA LEU A 169 2.96 10.63 6.38
C LEU A 169 3.56 9.85 5.21
N LEU A 170 4.86 9.89 5.09
CA LEU A 170 5.60 9.09 4.12
C LEU A 170 5.81 7.68 4.67
N PHE A 171 5.66 6.68 3.83
CA PHE A 171 6.08 5.30 4.09
C PHE A 171 7.30 5.00 3.22
N ASN A 172 8.34 4.42 3.82
CA ASN A 172 9.45 3.92 3.04
C ASN A 172 9.16 2.53 2.44
N LEU A 173 10.12 1.88 1.84
CA LEU A 173 9.93 0.58 1.19
C LEU A 173 10.39 -0.57 2.08
N PRO A 174 9.70 -1.73 2.07
CA PRO A 174 10.31 -2.96 2.58
C PRO A 174 11.55 -3.31 1.77
N ASP A 175 12.40 -4.20 2.28
CA ASP A 175 13.51 -4.73 1.50
C ASP A 175 12.97 -5.59 0.34
N LEU A 176 12.99 -5.04 -0.88
CA LEU A 176 12.47 -5.70 -2.08
C LEU A 176 13.26 -6.96 -2.46
N GLY A 177 14.50 -7.12 -1.96
CA GLY A 177 15.26 -8.34 -2.13
C GLY A 177 14.72 -9.53 -1.36
N GLN A 178 13.87 -9.30 -0.37
CA GLN A 178 13.28 -10.36 0.44
C GLN A 178 12.02 -11.00 -0.17
N ASN A 179 11.49 -10.45 -1.26
CA ASN A 179 10.34 -11.05 -1.91
C ASN A 179 10.70 -12.32 -2.69
N PRO A 180 9.76 -13.26 -2.89
CA PRO A 180 10.00 -14.49 -3.64
C PRO A 180 10.50 -14.25 -5.07
N SER A 181 10.02 -13.17 -5.72
CA SER A 181 10.40 -12.81 -7.09
C SER A 181 11.89 -12.46 -7.18
N ALA A 182 12.43 -11.68 -6.25
CA ALA A 182 13.85 -11.31 -6.25
C ALA A 182 14.75 -12.55 -6.10
N ARG A 183 14.33 -13.52 -5.28
CA ARG A 183 15.04 -14.80 -5.10
C ARG A 183 15.01 -15.64 -6.35
N SER A 184 13.82 -15.82 -6.94
CA SER A 184 13.64 -16.64 -8.16
C SER A 184 14.45 -16.08 -9.34
N GLN A 185 14.65 -14.78 -9.39
CA GLN A 185 15.38 -14.09 -10.45
C GLN A 185 16.83 -13.81 -10.13
N LYS A 186 17.28 -14.17 -8.91
CA LYS A 186 18.66 -13.98 -8.44
C LYS A 186 19.11 -12.51 -8.44
N VAL A 187 18.21 -11.61 -8.09
CA VAL A 187 18.46 -10.17 -7.99
C VAL A 187 18.37 -9.62 -6.56
N VAL A 188 18.41 -10.51 -5.57
CA VAL A 188 18.27 -10.19 -4.14
C VAL A 188 19.15 -9.01 -3.73
N GLU A 189 20.45 -9.10 -4.03
CA GLU A 189 21.42 -8.07 -3.60
C GLU A 189 21.13 -6.71 -4.23
N ALA A 190 20.85 -6.67 -5.53
CA ALA A 190 20.55 -5.43 -6.23
C ALA A 190 19.23 -4.79 -5.73
N ALA A 191 18.20 -5.60 -5.52
CA ALA A 191 16.91 -5.15 -5.01
C ALA A 191 17.02 -4.66 -3.56
N SER A 192 17.76 -5.36 -2.70
CA SER A 192 18.04 -4.92 -1.34
C SER A 192 18.88 -3.64 -1.29
N HIS A 193 19.87 -3.51 -2.18
CA HIS A 193 20.68 -2.30 -2.26
C HIS A 193 19.82 -1.08 -2.61
N VAL A 194 19.04 -1.15 -3.67
CA VAL A 194 18.22 -0.02 -4.11
C VAL A 194 17.15 0.35 -3.09
N SER A 195 16.54 -0.63 -2.40
CA SER A 195 15.56 -0.39 -1.35
C SER A 195 16.19 0.36 -0.16
N ARG A 196 17.36 -0.08 0.32
CA ARG A 196 18.08 0.60 1.42
C ARG A 196 18.42 2.03 1.02
N TYR A 197 18.97 2.22 -0.18
CA TYR A 197 19.36 3.55 -0.64
C TYR A 197 18.15 4.49 -0.79
N HIS A 198 17.04 4.00 -1.35
CA HIS A 198 15.76 4.73 -1.37
C HIS A 198 15.33 5.15 0.03
N ASN A 199 15.38 4.23 1.00
CA ASN A 199 14.95 4.47 2.37
C ASN A 199 15.86 5.51 3.07
N GLU A 200 17.16 5.47 2.84
CA GLU A 200 18.09 6.50 3.32
C GLU A 200 17.77 7.89 2.75
N LEU A 201 17.45 7.96 1.47
CA LEU A 201 17.03 9.21 0.82
C LEU A 201 15.72 9.75 1.39
N LEU A 202 14.71 8.90 1.63
CA LEU A 202 13.45 9.31 2.26
C LEU A 202 13.62 9.73 3.72
N LEU A 203 14.47 9.03 4.47
CA LEU A 203 14.79 9.42 5.85
C LEU A 203 15.45 10.80 5.90
N ASN A 204 16.37 11.07 4.98
CA ASN A 204 17.02 12.38 4.88
C ASN A 204 16.01 13.46 4.47
N LEU A 205 15.12 13.19 3.54
CA LEU A 205 14.03 14.09 3.16
C LEU A 205 13.11 14.40 4.34
N ALA A 206 12.66 13.38 5.07
CA ALA A 206 11.82 13.56 6.25
C ALA A 206 12.51 14.39 7.33
N ARG A 207 13.81 14.17 7.57
CA ARG A 207 14.61 14.99 8.51
C ARG A 207 14.73 16.45 8.07
N GLN A 208 14.92 16.70 6.79
CA GLN A 208 14.98 18.06 6.24
C GLN A 208 13.65 18.80 6.39
N LEU A 209 12.53 18.07 6.26
CA LEU A 209 11.17 18.62 6.36
C LEU A 209 10.62 18.61 7.80
N ALA A 210 11.27 17.91 8.74
CA ALA A 210 10.83 17.80 10.14
C ALA A 210 10.59 19.15 10.83
N PRO A 211 11.41 20.22 10.60
CA PRO A 211 11.15 21.52 11.22
C PRO A 211 9.83 22.16 10.80
N THR A 212 9.23 21.74 9.70
CA THR A 212 7.90 22.24 9.28
C THR A 212 6.77 21.66 10.13
N GLY A 213 7.00 20.55 10.82
CA GLY A 213 5.98 19.76 11.51
C GLY A 213 5.00 19.01 10.59
N MET A 214 5.08 19.24 9.27
CA MET A 214 4.09 18.75 8.31
C MET A 214 4.37 17.31 7.83
N VAL A 215 5.64 16.88 7.83
CA VAL A 215 6.04 15.60 7.23
C VAL A 215 6.63 14.67 8.28
N LYS A 216 6.11 13.45 8.33
CA LYS A 216 6.64 12.36 9.16
C LYS A 216 6.93 11.14 8.28
N LEU A 217 7.77 10.23 8.77
CA LEU A 217 8.15 9.00 8.09
C LEU A 217 7.78 7.80 8.95
N PHE A 218 7.02 6.87 8.39
CA PHE A 218 6.81 5.54 8.94
C PHE A 218 7.76 4.56 8.26
N GLU A 219 8.67 3.98 9.05
CA GLU A 219 9.73 3.11 8.54
C GLU A 219 9.23 1.67 8.39
N ILE A 220 8.62 1.38 7.23
CA ILE A 220 8.08 0.06 6.86
C ILE A 220 9.18 -1.01 6.81
N ASP A 221 10.38 -0.66 6.35
CA ASP A 221 11.52 -1.56 6.31
C ASP A 221 11.82 -2.19 7.68
N LYS A 222 11.71 -1.41 8.74
CA LYS A 222 11.91 -1.91 10.11
C LYS A 222 10.79 -2.87 10.52
N GLN A 223 9.55 -2.61 10.09
CA GLN A 223 8.41 -3.48 10.40
C GLN A 223 8.58 -4.85 9.72
N PHE A 224 8.94 -4.85 8.44
CA PHE A 224 9.20 -6.09 7.70
C PHE A 224 10.44 -6.81 8.24
N ALA A 225 11.52 -6.09 8.56
CA ALA A 225 12.73 -6.68 9.15
C ALA A 225 12.43 -7.38 10.49
N GLU A 226 11.54 -6.83 11.31
CA GLU A 226 11.11 -7.48 12.54
C GLU A 226 10.30 -8.76 12.26
N MET A 227 9.36 -8.72 11.31
CA MET A 227 8.59 -9.90 10.91
C MET A 227 9.50 -11.02 10.36
N LEU A 228 10.56 -10.66 9.66
CA LEU A 228 11.54 -11.62 9.13
C LEU A 228 12.44 -12.19 10.24
N ARG A 229 12.81 -11.38 11.22
CA ARG A 229 13.67 -11.80 12.34
C ARG A 229 12.94 -12.69 13.33
N ASP A 230 11.70 -12.34 13.64
CA ASP A 230 10.90 -12.98 14.68
C ASP A 230 9.51 -13.42 14.14
N PRO A 231 9.45 -14.23 13.07
CA PRO A 231 8.23 -14.49 12.32
C PRO A 231 7.11 -15.12 13.15
N GLN A 232 7.46 -15.92 14.14
CA GLN A 232 6.49 -16.60 15.01
C GLN A 232 5.65 -15.63 15.84
N ASN A 233 6.20 -14.45 16.18
CA ASN A 233 5.46 -13.40 16.88
C ASN A 233 4.32 -12.81 16.04
N PHE A 234 4.35 -13.06 14.73
CA PHE A 234 3.35 -12.61 13.76
C PHE A 234 2.53 -13.77 13.17
N GLY A 235 2.64 -14.96 13.77
CA GLY A 235 1.97 -16.16 13.24
C GLY A 235 2.52 -16.63 11.90
N LEU A 236 3.76 -16.24 11.55
CA LEU A 236 4.41 -16.63 10.31
C LEU A 236 5.33 -17.83 10.52
N SER A 237 5.27 -18.77 9.60
CA SER A 237 6.12 -19.98 9.57
C SER A 237 6.90 -20.13 8.27
N ASP A 238 6.52 -19.38 7.23
CA ASP A 238 7.20 -19.32 5.94
C ASP A 238 7.27 -17.87 5.45
N THR A 239 8.47 -17.33 5.45
CA THR A 239 8.78 -15.96 5.03
C THR A 239 9.47 -15.90 3.66
N GLU A 240 9.58 -17.02 2.96
CA GLU A 240 10.35 -17.12 1.72
C GLU A 240 9.51 -17.43 0.49
N ASN A 241 8.48 -18.27 0.65
CA ASN A 241 7.70 -18.78 -0.47
C ASN A 241 6.35 -18.10 -0.58
N ALA A 242 5.93 -17.86 -1.82
CA ALA A 242 4.57 -17.42 -2.11
C ALA A 242 3.54 -18.52 -1.78
N CYS A 243 2.34 -18.11 -1.38
CA CYS A 243 1.20 -19.01 -1.28
C CYS A 243 0.62 -19.32 -2.67
N TYR A 244 0.54 -18.32 -3.52
CA TYR A 244 -0.01 -18.39 -4.87
C TYR A 244 1.08 -18.17 -5.92
N ASP A 245 1.39 -19.23 -6.69
CA ASP A 245 2.45 -19.21 -7.70
C ASP A 245 2.04 -18.54 -9.01
N GLY A 246 0.75 -18.40 -9.28
CA GLY A 246 0.21 -17.84 -10.53
C GLY A 246 0.10 -16.31 -10.54
N GLY A 247 0.60 -15.62 -9.52
CA GLY A 247 0.52 -14.17 -9.37
C GLY A 247 1.59 -13.42 -10.16
N TYR A 248 1.80 -12.18 -9.73
CA TYR A 248 2.79 -11.30 -10.34
C TYR A 248 4.20 -11.87 -10.18
N VAL A 249 4.85 -12.11 -11.31
CA VAL A 249 6.27 -12.52 -11.40
C VAL A 249 6.98 -11.44 -12.18
N TRP A 250 7.94 -10.76 -11.58
CA TRP A 250 8.82 -9.91 -12.34
C TRP A 250 9.66 -10.77 -13.28
N LYS A 251 9.56 -10.56 -14.60
CA LYS A 251 10.45 -11.16 -15.59
C LYS A 251 11.16 -10.03 -16.32
N PRO A 252 12.50 -10.07 -16.40
CA PRO A 252 13.21 -9.11 -17.23
C PRO A 252 12.71 -9.16 -18.67
N PHE A 253 12.81 -8.07 -19.39
CA PHE A 253 12.28 -7.76 -20.72
C PHE A 253 12.48 -8.81 -21.84
N SER A 254 13.18 -9.91 -21.58
CA SER A 254 13.57 -10.91 -22.59
C SER A 254 12.53 -11.97 -22.91
N SER A 255 11.43 -12.06 -22.17
CA SER A 255 10.37 -13.00 -22.50
C SER A 255 9.08 -12.27 -22.87
N ARG A 256 8.87 -12.00 -24.17
CA ARG A 256 7.54 -11.79 -24.74
C ARG A 256 6.70 -13.04 -24.48
N SER A 257 6.06 -13.11 -23.34
CA SER A 257 4.94 -14.00 -23.13
C SER A 257 3.82 -13.47 -24.04
N ALA A 258 3.51 -14.18 -25.10
CA ALA A 258 2.39 -13.86 -25.95
C ALA A 258 1.12 -13.95 -25.09
N SER A 259 0.59 -12.80 -24.66
CA SER A 259 -0.80 -12.73 -24.24
C SER A 259 -1.63 -13.20 -25.44
N THR A 260 -2.43 -14.22 -25.24
CA THR A 260 -3.29 -14.69 -26.32
C THR A 260 -4.28 -13.59 -26.66
N ASP A 261 -4.54 -13.36 -27.95
CA ASP A 261 -5.50 -12.33 -28.44
C ASP A 261 -6.86 -12.41 -27.72
N SER A 262 -7.25 -13.60 -27.27
CA SER A 262 -8.49 -13.81 -26.52
C SER A 262 -8.51 -13.13 -25.15
N GLN A 263 -7.39 -13.03 -24.45
CA GLN A 263 -7.31 -12.37 -23.14
C GLN A 263 -7.30 -10.84 -23.26
N LEU A 264 -6.84 -10.32 -24.38
CA LEU A 264 -6.85 -8.90 -24.69
C LEU A 264 -8.14 -8.45 -25.41
N ALA A 265 -9.03 -9.36 -25.78
CA ALA A 265 -10.26 -9.06 -26.50
C ALA A 265 -11.13 -7.97 -25.85
N PRO A 266 -11.27 -7.90 -24.49
CA PRO A 266 -12.07 -6.87 -23.82
C PRO A 266 -11.48 -5.46 -23.88
N PHE A 267 -10.20 -5.34 -24.27
CA PHE A 267 -9.46 -4.07 -24.25
C PHE A 267 -9.40 -3.45 -25.65
N ASN A 268 -9.51 -2.14 -25.73
CA ASN A 268 -9.33 -1.39 -26.98
C ASN A 268 -7.85 -1.36 -27.40
N ALA A 269 -7.55 -0.88 -28.62
CA ALA A 269 -6.21 -0.91 -29.18
C ALA A 269 -5.18 -0.16 -28.33
N GLN A 270 -5.55 0.97 -27.73
CA GLN A 270 -4.66 1.78 -26.90
C GLN A 270 -4.41 1.12 -25.53
N GLU A 271 -5.46 0.54 -24.91
CA GLU A 271 -5.33 -0.25 -23.69
C GLU A 271 -4.43 -1.46 -23.91
N ARG A 272 -4.55 -2.15 -25.04
CA ARG A 272 -3.68 -3.29 -25.40
C ARG A 272 -2.22 -2.86 -25.55
N LEU A 273 -1.96 -1.72 -26.17
CA LEU A 273 -0.60 -1.17 -26.28
C LEU A 273 -0.03 -0.82 -24.90
N ALA A 274 -0.85 -0.23 -24.04
CA ALA A 274 -0.43 0.13 -22.68
C ALA A 274 -0.16 -1.12 -21.83
N ILE A 275 -1.01 -2.15 -21.92
CA ILE A 275 -0.77 -3.46 -21.27
C ILE A 275 0.51 -4.08 -21.80
N ALA A 276 0.71 -4.12 -23.12
CA ALA A 276 1.90 -4.70 -23.75
C ALA A 276 3.19 -3.91 -23.40
N GLY A 277 3.06 -2.61 -23.16
CA GLY A 277 4.18 -1.74 -22.77
C GLY A 277 4.56 -1.84 -21.29
N ASN A 278 3.74 -2.50 -20.46
CA ASN A 278 4.03 -2.74 -19.04
C ASN A 278 4.20 -4.24 -18.79
N PRO A 279 5.42 -4.71 -18.47
CA PRO A 279 5.71 -6.13 -18.28
C PRO A 279 4.88 -6.80 -17.19
N LEU A 280 4.60 -6.11 -16.08
CA LEU A 280 3.78 -6.64 -14.99
C LEU A 280 2.32 -6.80 -15.41
N LEU A 281 1.75 -5.81 -16.11
CA LEU A 281 0.39 -5.91 -16.64
C LEU A 281 0.27 -7.00 -17.71
N ALA A 282 1.19 -7.02 -18.66
CA ALA A 282 1.20 -8.03 -19.73
C ALA A 282 1.21 -9.44 -19.14
N GLN A 283 2.03 -9.66 -18.11
CA GLN A 283 2.11 -10.94 -17.44
C GLN A 283 0.86 -11.26 -16.62
N ALA A 284 0.32 -10.29 -15.89
CA ALA A 284 -0.88 -10.49 -15.08
C ALA A 284 -2.08 -10.84 -15.95
N VAL A 285 -2.25 -10.18 -17.11
CA VAL A 285 -3.31 -10.49 -18.08
C VAL A 285 -3.06 -11.83 -18.77
N ALA A 286 -1.78 -12.21 -19.01
CA ALA A 286 -1.41 -13.49 -19.62
C ALA A 286 -1.43 -14.67 -18.64
N SER A 287 -1.46 -14.44 -17.34
CA SER A 287 -1.50 -15.50 -16.34
C SER A 287 -2.82 -16.27 -16.44
N PRO A 288 -2.81 -17.60 -16.47
CA PRO A 288 -4.04 -18.37 -16.53
C PRO A 288 -4.87 -18.07 -15.29
N MET A 289 -6.13 -17.66 -15.50
CA MET A 289 -7.09 -17.50 -14.41
C MET A 289 -7.26 -18.84 -13.70
N THR A 290 -6.67 -19.01 -12.53
CA THR A 290 -7.02 -20.13 -11.68
C THR A 290 -8.38 -19.83 -11.07
N ARG A 291 -9.33 -20.76 -11.20
CA ARG A 291 -10.65 -20.63 -10.57
C ARG A 291 -10.65 -20.96 -9.07
N ARG A 292 -9.47 -21.20 -8.49
CA ARG A 292 -9.32 -21.49 -7.07
C ARG A 292 -9.53 -20.21 -6.28
N SER A 293 -10.41 -20.27 -5.28
CA SER A 293 -10.56 -19.18 -4.32
C SER A 293 -9.33 -19.09 -3.41
N ALA A 294 -9.08 -17.92 -2.80
CA ALA A 294 -8.01 -17.76 -1.81
C ALA A 294 -8.15 -18.76 -0.64
N SER A 295 -9.40 -19.14 -0.30
CA SER A 295 -9.68 -20.13 0.77
C SER A 295 -9.29 -21.58 0.41
N GLU A 296 -9.10 -21.89 -0.88
CA GLU A 296 -8.63 -23.21 -1.33
C GLU A 296 -7.11 -23.33 -1.35
N LEU A 297 -6.41 -22.21 -1.14
CA LEU A 297 -4.96 -22.17 -1.05
C LEU A 297 -4.58 -22.13 0.45
N ASN A 298 -3.71 -23.02 0.87
CA ASN A 298 -3.19 -23.00 2.25
C ASN A 298 -2.15 -21.89 2.39
N CYS A 299 -2.59 -20.71 2.84
CA CYS A 299 -1.75 -19.55 3.08
C CYS A 299 -1.48 -19.29 4.55
N GLU A 300 -1.90 -20.18 5.43
CA GLU A 300 -1.64 -20.07 6.87
C GLU A 300 -0.14 -20.01 7.13
N GLY A 301 0.30 -19.07 7.94
CA GLY A 301 1.71 -18.84 8.26
C GLY A 301 2.58 -18.32 7.11
N LYS A 302 2.04 -18.07 5.93
CA LYS A 302 2.80 -17.51 4.82
C LYS A 302 2.90 -15.98 4.92
N MET A 303 4.13 -15.46 4.70
CA MET A 303 4.35 -14.01 4.62
C MET A 303 3.85 -13.44 3.29
N PHE A 304 4.10 -14.14 2.19
CA PHE A 304 3.78 -13.68 0.84
C PHE A 304 2.57 -14.40 0.27
N TRP A 305 1.62 -13.60 -0.25
CA TRP A 305 0.50 -14.09 -1.03
C TRP A 305 0.94 -14.58 -2.40
N ASP A 306 1.60 -13.70 -3.15
CA ASP A 306 2.19 -14.01 -4.45
C ASP A 306 3.70 -13.69 -4.45
N GLN A 307 4.29 -13.58 -5.61
CA GLN A 307 5.74 -13.40 -5.76
C GLN A 307 6.26 -12.05 -5.24
N VAL A 308 5.38 -11.07 -4.98
CA VAL A 308 5.76 -9.72 -4.53
C VAL A 308 4.87 -9.17 -3.42
N HIS A 309 3.61 -9.62 -3.31
CA HIS A 309 2.64 -9.04 -2.38
C HIS A 309 2.52 -9.85 -1.08
N PRO A 310 2.36 -9.19 0.06
CA PRO A 310 2.16 -9.87 1.34
C PRO A 310 0.74 -10.45 1.47
N THR A 311 0.60 -11.40 2.39
CA THR A 311 -0.70 -11.93 2.81
C THR A 311 -1.49 -10.93 3.64
N THR A 312 -2.81 -11.16 3.76
CA THR A 312 -3.68 -10.35 4.64
C THR A 312 -3.27 -10.42 6.11
N ALA A 313 -2.57 -11.48 6.54
CA ALA A 313 -2.00 -11.57 7.88
C ALA A 313 -0.91 -10.51 8.10
N VAL A 314 -0.02 -10.36 7.14
CA VAL A 314 1.01 -9.29 7.16
C VAL A 314 0.35 -7.92 7.08
N HIS A 315 -0.67 -7.73 6.24
CA HIS A 315 -1.42 -6.48 6.18
C HIS A 315 -2.09 -6.14 7.52
N ALA A 316 -2.58 -7.13 8.27
CA ALA A 316 -3.14 -6.91 9.61
C ALA A 316 -2.08 -6.40 10.58
N ALA A 317 -0.92 -7.06 10.63
CA ALA A 317 0.19 -6.63 11.48
C ALA A 317 0.71 -5.23 11.10
N LEU A 318 0.78 -4.90 9.81
CA LEU A 318 1.15 -3.55 9.34
C LEU A 318 0.13 -2.50 9.78
N SER A 319 -1.16 -2.82 9.72
CA SER A 319 -2.22 -1.90 10.15
C SER A 319 -2.11 -1.56 11.64
N GLU A 320 -1.89 -2.57 12.49
CA GLU A 320 -1.71 -2.38 13.92
C GLU A 320 -0.51 -1.48 14.22
N ARG A 321 0.61 -1.71 13.53
CA ARG A 321 1.82 -0.90 13.70
C ARG A 321 1.67 0.51 13.16
N ALA A 322 0.99 0.68 12.04
CA ALA A 322 0.69 2.00 11.51
C ALA A 322 -0.25 2.77 12.45
N ALA A 323 -1.27 2.11 13.00
CA ALA A 323 -2.16 2.70 14.00
C ALA A 323 -1.38 3.15 15.25
N THR A 324 -0.57 2.28 15.83
CA THR A 324 0.29 2.61 16.98
C THR A 324 1.25 3.78 16.68
N PHE A 325 1.83 3.80 15.48
CA PHE A 325 2.67 4.92 15.07
C PHE A 325 1.87 6.23 15.00
N ILE A 326 0.69 6.19 14.40
CA ILE A 326 -0.20 7.33 14.28
C ILE A 326 -0.58 7.82 15.67
N GLU A 327 -0.99 6.94 16.58
CA GLU A 327 -1.33 7.29 17.97
C GLU A 327 -0.18 7.96 18.73
N ASN A 328 1.05 7.49 18.51
CA ASN A 328 2.23 8.02 19.20
C ASN A 328 2.79 9.32 18.58
N GLN A 329 2.51 9.57 17.31
CA GLN A 329 3.11 10.68 16.57
C GLN A 329 2.17 11.88 16.40
N TYR A 330 0.88 11.69 16.58
CA TYR A 330 -0.12 12.74 16.44
C TYR A 330 -0.86 12.91 17.77
N GLU A 331 -0.98 14.15 18.25
CA GLU A 331 -1.70 14.46 19.49
C GLU A 331 -3.20 14.21 19.30
N PHE A 332 -3.74 13.29 20.10
CA PHE A 332 -5.17 13.00 20.10
C PHE A 332 -5.90 14.05 20.93
N LEU A 333 -6.97 14.60 20.37
CA LEU A 333 -7.82 15.55 21.07
C LEU A 333 -8.69 14.81 22.09
N ALA A 334 -8.58 15.17 23.36
CA ALA A 334 -9.52 14.72 24.40
C ALA A 334 -10.86 15.46 24.23
N HIS A 335 -11.97 14.74 24.28
CA HIS A 335 -13.33 15.26 24.27
C HIS A 335 -13.88 15.37 25.69
#